data_b193d9b6887509338ed5d823c01c5680
#
_entry.id   b193d9b6887509338ed5d823c01c5680
#
_cell.length_a   1.000
_cell.length_b   1.000
_cell.length_c   1.000
_cell.angle_alpha   90.00
_cell.angle_beta   90.00
_cell.angle_gamma   90.00
#
_symmetry.space_group_name_H-M   'P 1'
#
loop_
_entity.id
_entity.type
_entity.pdbx_description
1 polymer ?
#
loop_
_entity_poly.entity_id
_entity_poly.type
_entity_poly.pdbx_seq_one_letter_code
_entity_poly.pdbx_strand_id
1 'polypeptide(L)'
;MTMTRREFVKGSAAALVLPCFSGCLTDGAVGTTYAGWRPGELDIHFIHTGVGEQTFLIFPDGTTLLLDCGDTHHAKYMKDVPPMPDDTRYGGEWVSRYIQRLIPQREIDYAMVSHWHGDHCGDLMFGGKRMPDGRTVCGLPLVGEDFRFRHYFDHQCPKMAEHALDPDPDALKLMREWLPRAQKEGMKAHRFEVGARNQIRLLHDAAAYPQFEIRNIVANGVIWDGKDGVIDVAKSHVAQTGKDEIHENRLSAGIRIRYGRFSYYTGGDAELTMVGKDGKEFSWEGLIGRTVGPVDVCKTNHHAGTFGMMPEFVKEVRAQVYLSSVWQARMVDHKSLSAMCSRKLYPGDRIVCFGCVADCRKDVAAAYGADIPPVQGHTVVKVSPGGDTFRVFVLNAADESMRVTYEREFVSRS
;
A
#
# COMPACT_ATOMS: atom_id res chain seq x y z
N MET A 1 -9.15 -73.73 -35.46
CA MET A 1 -9.25 -72.93 -36.66
C MET A 1 -9.25 -71.48 -36.25
N THR A 2 -8.14 -71.00 -36.14
CA THR A 2 -7.43 -69.82 -36.70
C THR A 2 -8.30 -68.81 -37.38
N MET A 3 -8.32 -67.56 -36.85
CA MET A 3 -7.90 -66.36 -37.59
C MET A 3 -7.82 -65.15 -36.76
N THR A 4 -6.65 -64.59 -36.72
CA THR A 4 -6.28 -63.25 -36.34
C THR A 4 -6.75 -62.21 -37.35
N ARG A 5 -7.24 -61.05 -36.94
CA ARG A 5 -7.13 -59.82 -37.75
C ARG A 5 -7.12 -58.58 -36.88
N ARG A 6 -5.99 -57.92 -36.92
CA ARG A 6 -5.84 -56.49 -36.63
C ARG A 6 -6.55 -55.70 -37.72
N GLU A 7 -7.51 -54.88 -37.37
CA GLU A 7 -7.96 -53.80 -38.25
C GLU A 7 -7.62 -52.46 -37.62
N PHE A 8 -6.81 -51.74 -38.35
CA PHE A 8 -6.34 -50.41 -38.11
C PHE A 8 -7.47 -49.46 -38.53
N VAL A 9 -8.13 -48.82 -37.56
CA VAL A 9 -9.05 -47.73 -37.86
C VAL A 9 -8.24 -46.44 -37.77
N LYS A 10 -7.98 -45.81 -38.90
CA LYS A 10 -7.50 -44.43 -39.02
C LYS A 10 -8.66 -43.52 -38.64
N GLY A 11 -8.65 -43.03 -37.40
CA GLY A 11 -9.49 -41.93 -36.96
C GLY A 11 -8.79 -40.60 -37.26
N SER A 12 -9.30 -39.88 -38.24
CA SER A 12 -8.92 -38.49 -38.51
C SER A 12 -9.30 -37.64 -37.31
N ALA A 13 -8.32 -37.13 -36.58
CA ALA A 13 -8.51 -36.08 -35.58
C ALA A 13 -8.83 -34.78 -36.32
N ALA A 14 -10.09 -34.43 -36.39
CA ALA A 14 -10.51 -33.09 -36.75
C ALA A 14 -10.10 -32.17 -35.59
N ALA A 15 -9.03 -31.40 -35.78
CA ALA A 15 -8.67 -30.31 -34.88
C ALA A 15 -9.79 -29.25 -34.98
N LEU A 16 -10.63 -29.19 -33.96
CA LEU A 16 -11.48 -28.05 -33.73
C LEU A 16 -10.56 -26.86 -33.43
N VAL A 17 -10.29 -26.08 -34.47
CA VAL A 17 -9.78 -24.71 -34.30
C VAL A 17 -10.92 -23.87 -33.73
N LEU A 18 -10.97 -23.77 -32.43
CA LEU A 18 -11.77 -22.73 -31.78
C LEU A 18 -11.15 -21.39 -32.22
N PRO A 19 -11.92 -20.47 -32.79
CA PRO A 19 -11.41 -19.14 -33.05
C PRO A 19 -11.08 -18.53 -31.67
N CYS A 20 -9.80 -18.28 -31.44
CA CYS A 20 -9.38 -17.33 -30.42
C CYS A 20 -9.95 -15.98 -30.84
N PHE A 21 -11.14 -15.67 -30.37
CA PHE A 21 -11.56 -14.28 -30.24
C PHE A 21 -10.63 -13.65 -29.22
N SER A 22 -9.49 -13.14 -29.68
CA SER A 22 -8.77 -12.06 -29.03
C SER A 22 -9.66 -10.82 -29.10
N GLY A 23 -10.79 -10.88 -28.42
CA GLY A 23 -11.49 -9.69 -28.00
C GLY A 23 -10.55 -9.00 -27.04
N CYS A 24 -9.89 -7.95 -27.51
CA CYS A 24 -9.28 -6.95 -26.67
C CYS A 24 -10.45 -6.39 -25.83
N LEU A 25 -10.74 -7.03 -24.69
CA LEU A 25 -11.58 -6.45 -23.66
C LEU A 25 -10.76 -5.26 -23.18
N THR A 26 -11.17 -4.06 -23.55
CA THR A 26 -10.63 -2.82 -23.02
C THR A 26 -10.89 -2.84 -21.52
N ASP A 27 -9.90 -3.29 -20.75
CA ASP A 27 -9.97 -3.30 -19.30
C ASP A 27 -10.15 -1.86 -18.84
N GLY A 28 -11.37 -1.51 -18.41
CA GLY A 28 -11.62 -0.30 -17.68
C GLY A 28 -11.52 1.00 -18.46
N ALA A 29 -12.01 1.09 -19.70
CA ALA A 29 -12.11 2.38 -20.38
C ALA A 29 -12.82 3.42 -19.48
N VAL A 30 -12.36 4.67 -19.53
CA VAL A 30 -12.99 5.79 -18.81
C VAL A 30 -14.50 5.77 -19.04
N GLY A 31 -15.27 5.86 -17.96
CA GLY A 31 -16.74 5.77 -17.97
C GLY A 31 -17.30 4.38 -17.70
N THR A 32 -16.49 3.31 -17.73
CA THR A 32 -16.92 1.94 -17.38
C THR A 32 -16.62 1.60 -15.92
N THR A 33 -17.21 0.52 -15.42
CA THR A 33 -16.85 -0.03 -14.11
C THR A 33 -15.50 -0.76 -14.20
N TYR A 34 -14.68 -0.65 -13.16
CA TYR A 34 -13.41 -1.37 -13.07
C TYR A 34 -13.63 -2.88 -13.15
N ALA A 35 -12.89 -3.55 -14.02
CA ALA A 35 -13.13 -4.96 -14.35
C ALA A 35 -12.66 -5.97 -13.26
N GLY A 36 -11.96 -5.49 -12.21
CA GLY A 36 -11.43 -6.35 -11.16
C GLY A 36 -10.12 -7.05 -11.54
N TRP A 37 -9.58 -7.81 -10.59
CA TRP A 37 -8.37 -8.59 -10.72
C TRP A 37 -8.62 -9.90 -11.49
N ARG A 38 -7.57 -10.38 -12.19
CA ARG A 38 -7.52 -11.69 -12.86
C ARG A 38 -6.23 -12.43 -12.51
N PRO A 39 -6.21 -13.77 -12.54
CA PRO A 39 -4.99 -14.56 -12.31
C PRO A 39 -3.80 -14.09 -13.15
N GLY A 40 -2.67 -13.89 -12.50
CA GLY A 40 -1.45 -13.36 -13.09
C GLY A 40 -1.30 -11.84 -13.02
N GLU A 41 -2.34 -11.09 -12.72
CA GLU A 41 -2.27 -9.64 -12.50
C GLU A 41 -1.88 -9.34 -11.04
N LEU A 42 -1.22 -8.21 -10.81
CA LEU A 42 -1.05 -7.63 -9.48
C LEU A 42 -1.88 -6.34 -9.43
N ASP A 43 -2.87 -6.31 -8.54
CA ASP A 43 -3.66 -5.10 -8.30
C ASP A 43 -3.24 -4.45 -6.99
N ILE A 44 -3.03 -3.13 -6.99
CA ILE A 44 -2.75 -2.30 -5.82
C ILE A 44 -3.83 -1.24 -5.76
N HIS A 45 -4.76 -1.37 -4.83
CA HIS A 45 -5.87 -0.45 -4.60
C HIS A 45 -5.54 0.50 -3.47
N PHE A 46 -5.24 1.75 -3.81
CA PHE A 46 -5.05 2.84 -2.87
C PHE A 46 -6.41 3.49 -2.63
N ILE A 47 -7.03 3.14 -1.50
CA ILE A 47 -8.44 3.41 -1.25
C ILE A 47 -8.59 4.78 -0.57
N HIS A 48 -9.48 5.62 -1.07
CA HIS A 48 -9.76 6.94 -0.52
C HIS A 48 -11.12 6.95 0.19
N THR A 49 -11.11 7.06 1.51
CA THR A 49 -12.31 7.14 2.35
C THR A 49 -12.47 8.50 3.06
N GLY A 50 -11.69 9.48 2.62
CA GLY A 50 -11.60 10.78 3.27
C GLY A 50 -10.29 10.90 4.05
N VAL A 51 -10.23 10.38 5.26
CA VAL A 51 -9.06 10.43 6.13
C VAL A 51 -8.44 9.05 6.29
N GLY A 52 -7.13 9.05 6.51
CA GLY A 52 -6.32 7.87 6.73
C GLY A 52 -5.78 7.26 5.46
N GLU A 53 -4.91 6.29 5.64
CA GLU A 53 -4.25 5.56 4.59
C GLU A 53 -4.65 4.09 4.61
N GLN A 54 -5.00 3.56 3.46
CA GLN A 54 -5.34 2.15 3.30
C GLN A 54 -5.01 1.67 1.89
N THR A 55 -4.28 0.57 1.82
CA THR A 55 -3.90 -0.05 0.55
C THR A 55 -4.28 -1.53 0.57
N PHE A 56 -5.13 -1.94 -0.35
CA PHE A 56 -5.50 -3.34 -0.54
C PHE A 56 -4.83 -3.90 -1.78
N LEU A 57 -4.11 -5.01 -1.65
CA LEU A 57 -3.38 -5.63 -2.73
C LEU A 57 -3.91 -7.04 -3.01
N ILE A 58 -3.98 -7.39 -4.30
CA ILE A 58 -4.25 -8.76 -4.75
C ILE A 58 -3.06 -9.19 -5.61
N PHE A 59 -2.33 -10.19 -5.13
CA PHE A 59 -1.12 -10.70 -5.77
C PHE A 59 -1.44 -11.61 -6.95
N PRO A 60 -0.46 -11.97 -7.80
CA PRO A 60 -0.69 -12.72 -9.03
C PRO A 60 -1.41 -14.06 -8.87
N ASP A 61 -1.30 -14.70 -7.72
CA ASP A 61 -1.98 -15.96 -7.40
C ASP A 61 -3.29 -15.80 -6.62
N GLY A 62 -3.74 -14.55 -6.41
CA GLY A 62 -4.93 -14.22 -5.62
C GLY A 62 -4.69 -14.08 -4.12
N THR A 63 -3.46 -14.21 -3.63
CA THR A 63 -3.11 -13.87 -2.24
C THR A 63 -3.38 -12.39 -1.96
N THR A 64 -3.91 -12.07 -0.81
CA THR A 64 -4.39 -10.73 -0.47
C THR A 64 -3.63 -10.10 0.70
N LEU A 65 -3.40 -8.79 0.63
CA LEU A 65 -2.80 -7.99 1.71
C LEU A 65 -3.58 -6.69 1.90
N LEU A 66 -4.02 -6.42 3.13
CA LEU A 66 -4.44 -5.08 3.56
C LEU A 66 -3.27 -4.45 4.31
N LEU A 67 -2.71 -3.38 3.74
CA LEU A 67 -1.62 -2.60 4.32
C LEU A 67 -2.17 -1.26 4.78
N ASP A 68 -2.07 -1.01 6.08
CA ASP A 68 -2.70 0.07 6.80
C ASP A 68 -4.23 0.11 6.60
N CYS A 69 -4.93 0.66 7.54
CA CYS A 69 -6.32 1.03 7.46
C CYS A 69 -6.61 2.04 8.56
N GLY A 70 -6.27 3.29 8.29
CA GLY A 70 -6.52 4.39 9.18
C GLY A 70 -7.98 4.81 9.21
N ASP A 71 -8.39 5.41 10.31
CA ASP A 71 -9.72 5.98 10.46
C ASP A 71 -9.70 7.05 11.56
N THR A 72 -9.78 8.30 11.16
CA THR A 72 -9.89 9.44 12.08
C THR A 72 -11.16 10.24 11.76
N HIS A 73 -12.25 9.54 11.58
CA HIS A 73 -13.51 9.92 10.94
C HIS A 73 -14.13 11.26 11.41
N HIS A 74 -13.94 11.69 12.63
CA HIS A 74 -14.52 12.93 13.15
C HIS A 74 -13.48 13.95 13.62
N ALA A 75 -12.24 13.83 13.14
CA ALA A 75 -11.21 14.79 13.47
C ALA A 75 -11.65 16.22 13.11
N LYS A 76 -11.38 17.17 13.99
CA LYS A 76 -11.58 18.62 13.70
C LYS A 76 -10.86 19.06 12.42
N TYR A 77 -9.97 18.24 11.92
CA TYR A 77 -9.15 18.45 10.73
C TYR A 77 -9.86 18.08 9.43
N MET A 78 -11.01 17.41 9.48
CA MET A 78 -11.75 16.93 8.31
C MET A 78 -12.61 17.98 7.60
N LYS A 79 -12.44 19.24 7.94
CA LYS A 79 -13.21 20.31 7.28
C LYS A 79 -12.89 20.44 5.78
N ASP A 80 -11.71 20.01 5.38
CA ASP A 80 -11.23 20.18 4.01
C ASP A 80 -11.61 18.99 3.10
N VAL A 81 -11.83 17.80 3.69
CA VAL A 81 -12.16 16.58 2.96
C VAL A 81 -13.26 15.81 3.67
N PRO A 82 -14.44 15.71 3.08
CA PRO A 82 -15.51 14.91 3.65
C PRO A 82 -15.17 13.41 3.61
N PRO A 83 -15.79 12.59 4.49
CA PRO A 83 -15.78 11.14 4.34
C PRO A 83 -16.27 10.72 2.96
N MET A 84 -15.67 9.68 2.39
CA MET A 84 -16.03 9.15 1.08
C MET A 84 -16.52 7.70 1.18
N PRO A 85 -17.62 7.36 0.52
CA PRO A 85 -18.51 8.19 -0.34
C PRO A 85 -19.29 9.27 0.41
N ASP A 86 -19.58 9.08 1.72
CA ASP A 86 -20.35 10.00 2.57
C ASP A 86 -20.06 9.74 4.06
N ASP A 87 -20.74 10.46 4.95
CA ASP A 87 -20.57 10.36 6.40
C ASP A 87 -21.50 9.35 7.10
N THR A 88 -22.19 8.50 6.35
CA THR A 88 -23.12 7.50 6.91
C THR A 88 -22.40 6.31 7.56
N ARG A 89 -21.09 6.14 7.31
CA ARG A 89 -20.26 5.06 7.82
C ARG A 89 -18.86 5.54 8.21
N TYR A 90 -18.20 4.79 9.06
CA TYR A 90 -16.77 4.97 9.36
C TYR A 90 -15.89 4.52 8.21
N GLY A 91 -14.66 5.03 8.15
CA GLY A 91 -13.70 4.70 7.08
C GLY A 91 -13.47 3.21 6.93
N GLY A 92 -13.29 2.47 8.05
CA GLY A 92 -13.14 1.01 8.02
C GLY A 92 -14.34 0.26 7.44
N GLU A 93 -15.58 0.77 7.60
CA GLU A 93 -16.76 0.17 6.95
C GLU A 93 -16.75 0.38 5.45
N TRP A 94 -16.33 1.58 4.99
CA TRP A 94 -16.20 1.86 3.57
C TRP A 94 -15.08 1.02 2.92
N VAL A 95 -13.95 0.83 3.61
CA VAL A 95 -12.88 -0.09 3.18
C VAL A 95 -13.41 -1.52 3.07
N SER A 96 -14.12 -2.03 4.07
CA SER A 96 -14.76 -3.35 4.03
C SER A 96 -15.67 -3.52 2.82
N ARG A 97 -16.53 -2.55 2.55
CA ARG A 97 -17.45 -2.57 1.41
C ARG A 97 -16.73 -2.50 0.07
N TYR A 98 -15.64 -1.73 0.00
CA TYR A 98 -14.79 -1.68 -1.19
C TYR A 98 -14.15 -3.04 -1.47
N ILE A 99 -13.52 -3.65 -0.47
CA ILE A 99 -12.87 -4.97 -0.58
C ILE A 99 -13.88 -6.06 -0.96
N GLN A 100 -15.10 -6.03 -0.42
CA GLN A 100 -16.17 -6.98 -0.75
C GLN A 100 -16.57 -6.98 -2.23
N ARG A 101 -16.30 -5.92 -2.98
CA ARG A 101 -16.51 -5.85 -4.44
C ARG A 101 -15.38 -6.47 -5.23
N LEU A 102 -14.20 -6.60 -4.62
CA LEU A 102 -13.02 -7.14 -5.27
C LEU A 102 -12.87 -8.65 -5.05
N ILE A 103 -13.20 -9.11 -3.84
CA ILE A 103 -13.05 -10.51 -3.45
C ILE A 103 -14.34 -11.06 -2.84
N PRO A 104 -14.76 -12.30 -3.19
CA PRO A 104 -15.99 -12.90 -2.66
C PRO A 104 -15.83 -13.47 -1.25
N GLN A 105 -14.61 -13.86 -0.84
CA GLN A 105 -14.33 -14.45 0.47
C GLN A 105 -14.29 -13.40 1.58
N ARG A 106 -14.56 -13.86 2.81
CA ARG A 106 -14.48 -13.04 4.04
C ARG A 106 -13.18 -13.28 4.80
N GLU A 107 -12.11 -13.55 4.06
CA GLU A 107 -10.79 -13.77 4.62
C GLU A 107 -9.76 -13.00 3.78
N ILE A 108 -8.86 -12.31 4.47
CA ILE A 108 -7.71 -11.62 3.91
C ILE A 108 -6.46 -12.33 4.44
N ASP A 109 -5.55 -12.70 3.54
CA ASP A 109 -4.39 -13.50 3.90
C ASP A 109 -3.44 -12.76 4.83
N TYR A 110 -3.20 -11.48 4.56
CA TYR A 110 -2.28 -10.65 5.32
C TYR A 110 -2.91 -9.32 5.72
N ALA A 111 -2.68 -8.91 6.97
CA ALA A 111 -2.80 -7.52 7.40
C ALA A 111 -1.41 -7.03 7.82
N MET A 112 -1.06 -5.80 7.47
CA MET A 112 0.17 -5.16 7.88
C MET A 112 -0.15 -3.73 8.32
N VAL A 113 0.39 -3.31 9.46
CA VAL A 113 0.36 -1.92 9.92
C VAL A 113 1.79 -1.38 9.88
N SER A 114 1.99 -0.29 9.16
CA SER A 114 3.30 0.32 9.01
C SER A 114 3.80 0.89 10.34
N HIS A 115 2.96 1.63 11.05
CA HIS A 115 3.21 2.19 12.37
C HIS A 115 1.89 2.55 13.07
N TRP A 116 1.95 2.92 14.36
CA TRP A 116 0.74 3.05 15.19
C TRP A 116 0.26 4.49 15.35
N HIS A 117 0.04 5.19 14.23
CA HIS A 117 -0.78 6.41 14.22
C HIS A 117 -2.21 6.08 13.77
N GLY A 118 -3.15 6.89 14.22
CA GLY A 118 -4.58 6.66 13.97
C GLY A 118 -4.97 6.67 12.50
N ASP A 119 -4.26 7.43 11.69
CA ASP A 119 -4.45 7.51 10.25
C ASP A 119 -3.83 6.30 9.48
N HIS A 120 -3.18 5.36 10.19
CA HIS A 120 -2.66 4.09 9.66
C HIS A 120 -3.31 2.84 10.25
N CYS A 121 -3.85 2.90 11.48
CA CYS A 121 -4.48 1.72 12.09
C CYS A 121 -5.86 1.98 12.71
N GLY A 122 -6.26 3.23 12.84
CA GLY A 122 -7.46 3.68 13.51
C GLY A 122 -7.16 4.32 14.87
N ASP A 123 -8.01 5.28 15.27
CA ASP A 123 -7.86 6.07 16.47
C ASP A 123 -9.21 6.33 17.14
N LEU A 124 -9.33 5.97 18.41
CA LEU A 124 -10.55 6.19 19.21
C LEU A 124 -10.71 7.62 19.73
N MET A 125 -9.68 8.47 19.65
CA MET A 125 -9.77 9.89 20.05
C MET A 125 -10.92 10.61 19.33
N PHE A 126 -11.13 10.27 18.06
CA PHE A 126 -12.14 10.88 17.21
C PHE A 126 -13.44 10.07 17.10
N GLY A 127 -13.55 9.03 17.91
CA GLY A 127 -14.70 8.14 17.94
C GLY A 127 -14.50 6.85 17.18
N GLY A 128 -15.56 6.08 17.06
CA GLY A 128 -15.58 4.81 16.37
C GLY A 128 -16.96 4.18 16.39
N LYS A 129 -17.15 3.12 15.64
CA LYS A 129 -18.39 2.37 15.61
C LYS A 129 -18.61 1.64 16.92
N ARG A 130 -19.74 1.87 17.55
CA ARG A 130 -20.15 1.11 18.74
C ARG A 130 -20.72 -0.24 18.31
N MET A 131 -20.11 -1.29 18.79
CA MET A 131 -20.52 -2.69 18.52
C MET A 131 -21.60 -3.14 19.52
N PRO A 132 -22.41 -4.18 19.17
CA PRO A 132 -23.46 -4.70 20.06
C PRO A 132 -22.94 -5.25 21.39
N ASP A 133 -21.69 -5.70 21.45
CA ASP A 133 -21.02 -6.18 22.66
C ASP A 133 -20.42 -5.03 23.52
N GLY A 134 -20.67 -3.79 23.15
CA GLY A 134 -20.26 -2.59 23.87
C GLY A 134 -18.87 -2.06 23.52
N ARG A 135 -18.09 -2.75 22.70
CA ARG A 135 -16.79 -2.24 22.19
C ARG A 135 -17.01 -1.03 21.27
N THR A 136 -15.99 -0.19 21.18
CA THR A 136 -15.87 0.83 20.12
C THR A 136 -14.68 0.47 19.25
N VAL A 137 -14.86 0.45 17.94
CA VAL A 137 -13.85 0.04 16.96
C VAL A 137 -13.82 1.00 15.76
N CYS A 138 -12.65 1.19 15.19
CA CYS A 138 -12.44 1.95 13.95
C CYS A 138 -11.23 1.38 13.18
N GLY A 139 -10.94 1.90 11.99
CA GLY A 139 -9.77 1.53 11.19
C GLY A 139 -9.66 0.03 10.92
N LEU A 140 -8.44 -0.52 11.04
CA LEU A 140 -8.16 -1.93 10.78
C LEU A 140 -9.00 -2.88 11.66
N PRO A 141 -9.16 -2.66 12.99
CA PRO A 141 -10.07 -3.45 13.82
C PRO A 141 -11.52 -3.48 13.33
N LEU A 142 -12.02 -2.40 12.74
CA LEU A 142 -13.38 -2.36 12.18
C LEU A 142 -13.50 -3.21 10.91
N VAL A 143 -12.47 -3.23 10.06
CA VAL A 143 -12.40 -4.18 8.93
C VAL A 143 -12.37 -5.63 9.44
N GLY A 144 -11.71 -5.86 10.57
CA GLY A 144 -11.66 -7.16 11.26
C GLY A 144 -13.00 -7.69 11.78
N GLU A 145 -14.05 -6.85 11.85
CA GLU A 145 -15.42 -7.30 12.15
C GLU A 145 -16.12 -7.94 10.92
N ASP A 146 -15.68 -7.59 9.71
CA ASP A 146 -16.22 -8.12 8.44
C ASP A 146 -15.34 -9.20 7.81
N PHE A 147 -14.03 -9.16 8.06
CA PHE A 147 -13.03 -10.07 7.49
C PHE A 147 -12.19 -10.74 8.56
N ARG A 148 -11.83 -12.00 8.35
CA ARG A 148 -10.77 -12.66 9.11
C ARG A 148 -9.43 -12.39 8.46
N PHE A 149 -8.41 -12.09 9.29
CA PHE A 149 -7.02 -12.02 8.85
C PHE A 149 -6.30 -13.31 9.22
N ARG A 150 -5.54 -13.91 8.28
CA ARG A 150 -4.76 -15.12 8.57
C ARG A 150 -3.43 -14.79 9.23
N HIS A 151 -2.75 -13.73 8.74
CA HIS A 151 -1.45 -13.28 9.21
C HIS A 151 -1.47 -11.78 9.46
N TYR A 152 -0.79 -11.36 10.51
CA TYR A 152 -0.65 -9.95 10.86
C TYR A 152 0.82 -9.61 11.07
N PHE A 153 1.24 -8.44 10.58
CA PHE A 153 2.56 -7.85 10.74
C PHE A 153 2.45 -6.40 11.18
N ASP A 154 3.32 -6.01 12.10
CA ASP A 154 3.63 -4.62 12.37
C ASP A 154 5.11 -4.48 12.75
N HIS A 155 5.54 -3.24 12.91
CA HIS A 155 6.94 -2.93 13.20
C HIS A 155 7.42 -3.44 14.57
N GLN A 156 6.56 -3.69 15.54
CA GLN A 156 6.95 -4.04 16.91
C GLN A 156 6.32 -5.33 17.48
N CYS A 157 5.42 -5.99 16.77
CA CYS A 157 4.82 -7.24 17.25
C CYS A 157 5.92 -8.25 17.66
N PRO A 158 5.81 -8.97 18.79
CA PRO A 158 4.72 -8.95 19.78
C PRO A 158 4.91 -7.93 20.93
N LYS A 159 5.98 -7.17 20.96
CA LYS A 159 6.29 -6.18 22.00
C LYS A 159 5.88 -4.79 21.53
N MET A 160 4.67 -4.39 21.83
CA MET A 160 4.12 -3.12 21.43
C MET A 160 4.79 -1.94 22.17
N ALA A 161 5.14 -0.87 21.44
CA ALA A 161 5.69 0.39 21.95
C ALA A 161 7.04 0.25 22.69
N GLU A 162 7.99 -0.51 22.14
CA GLU A 162 9.32 -0.68 22.76
C GLU A 162 10.20 0.57 22.66
N HIS A 163 10.01 1.43 21.63
CA HIS A 163 10.86 2.59 21.34
C HIS A 163 10.11 3.84 20.86
N ALA A 164 8.79 3.89 20.95
CA ALA A 164 8.02 5.01 20.45
C ALA A 164 8.17 6.25 21.33
N LEU A 165 8.51 7.38 20.72
CA LEU A 165 8.50 8.71 21.35
C LEU A 165 7.09 9.25 21.50
N ASP A 166 6.24 8.98 20.55
CA ASP A 166 4.99 9.63 20.32
C ASP A 166 3.94 8.61 19.84
N PRO A 167 3.69 7.56 20.66
CA PRO A 167 2.63 6.64 20.33
C PRO A 167 1.32 7.41 20.43
N ASP A 168 0.49 7.31 19.42
CA ASP A 168 -0.91 7.68 19.55
C ASP A 168 -1.56 6.80 20.63
N PRO A 169 -1.92 7.34 21.83
CA PRO A 169 -2.37 6.51 22.94
C PRO A 169 -3.66 5.76 22.64
N ASP A 170 -4.54 6.37 21.82
CA ASP A 170 -5.83 5.79 21.50
C ASP A 170 -5.72 4.74 20.38
N ALA A 171 -4.85 4.95 19.40
CA ALA A 171 -4.48 3.93 18.43
C ALA A 171 -3.81 2.72 19.09
N LEU A 172 -2.85 2.97 19.97
CA LEU A 172 -2.17 1.92 20.73
C LEU A 172 -3.14 1.11 21.61
N LYS A 173 -4.08 1.79 22.28
CA LYS A 173 -5.13 1.14 23.09
C LYS A 173 -6.01 0.26 22.20
N LEU A 174 -6.48 0.79 21.09
CA LEU A 174 -7.31 0.06 20.12
C LEU A 174 -6.64 -1.21 19.64
N MET A 175 -5.37 -1.14 19.25
CA MET A 175 -4.62 -2.28 18.76
C MET A 175 -4.33 -3.32 19.86
N ARG A 176 -4.02 -2.88 21.09
CA ARG A 176 -3.83 -3.77 22.26
C ARG A 176 -5.09 -4.55 22.64
N GLU A 177 -6.26 -3.97 22.43
CA GLU A 177 -7.55 -4.66 22.67
C GLU A 177 -7.90 -5.61 21.53
N TRP A 178 -7.63 -5.22 20.29
CA TRP A 178 -8.00 -6.00 19.10
C TRP A 178 -7.08 -7.20 18.83
N LEU A 179 -5.76 -7.04 18.87
CA LEU A 179 -4.79 -8.08 18.50
C LEU A 179 -4.99 -9.41 19.26
N PRO A 180 -5.10 -9.43 20.62
CA PRO A 180 -5.32 -10.67 21.34
C PRO A 180 -6.63 -11.36 20.99
N ARG A 181 -7.65 -10.60 20.62
CA ARG A 181 -8.94 -11.14 20.19
C ARG A 181 -8.82 -11.78 18.81
N ALA A 182 -8.28 -11.07 17.84
CA ALA A 182 -8.07 -11.60 16.49
C ALA A 182 -7.19 -12.88 16.51
N GLN A 183 -6.19 -12.93 17.40
CA GLN A 183 -5.37 -14.12 17.61
C GLN A 183 -6.17 -15.31 18.17
N LYS A 184 -7.11 -15.08 19.11
CA LYS A 184 -8.02 -16.13 19.60
C LYS A 184 -8.95 -16.63 18.49
N GLU A 185 -9.26 -15.81 17.50
CA GLU A 185 -10.06 -16.13 16.33
C GLU A 185 -9.23 -16.80 15.21
N GLY A 186 -7.92 -17.02 15.44
CA GLY A 186 -7.03 -17.78 14.56
C GLY A 186 -6.00 -16.96 13.79
N MET A 187 -5.98 -15.65 13.93
CA MET A 187 -4.95 -14.80 13.31
C MET A 187 -3.57 -15.09 13.91
N LYS A 188 -2.55 -15.20 13.06
CA LYS A 188 -1.16 -15.38 13.48
C LYS A 188 -0.43 -14.04 13.38
N ALA A 189 -0.06 -13.48 14.52
CA ALA A 189 0.74 -12.26 14.57
C ALA A 189 2.24 -12.62 14.52
N HIS A 190 2.98 -11.88 13.70
CA HIS A 190 4.40 -12.13 13.43
C HIS A 190 5.22 -10.87 13.67
N ARG A 191 6.46 -11.06 14.11
CA ARG A 191 7.46 -10.00 14.09
C ARG A 191 7.84 -9.68 12.65
N PHE A 192 7.91 -8.39 12.29
CA PHE A 192 8.43 -7.96 11.02
C PHE A 192 9.96 -8.05 11.04
N GLU A 193 10.53 -8.88 10.18
CA GLU A 193 11.96 -9.11 10.09
C GLU A 193 12.52 -8.35 8.89
N VAL A 194 13.34 -7.33 9.15
CA VAL A 194 13.99 -6.54 8.12
C VAL A 194 14.96 -7.43 7.31
N GLY A 195 14.93 -7.30 5.98
CA GLY A 195 15.71 -8.13 5.07
C GLY A 195 15.01 -9.43 4.65
N ALA A 196 13.97 -9.89 5.35
CA ALA A 196 13.24 -11.09 4.96
C ALA A 196 12.54 -10.93 3.61
N ARG A 197 12.43 -12.04 2.86
CA ARG A 197 11.73 -12.11 1.56
C ARG A 197 10.71 -13.26 1.49
N ASN A 198 10.37 -13.82 2.63
CA ASN A 198 9.51 -15.00 2.73
C ASN A 198 8.41 -14.87 3.77
N GLN A 199 8.34 -13.73 4.48
CA GLN A 199 7.31 -13.50 5.49
C GLN A 199 5.97 -13.18 4.83
N ILE A 200 5.93 -12.23 3.88
CA ILE A 200 4.78 -11.95 3.02
C ILE A 200 5.10 -12.54 1.66
N ARG A 201 4.32 -13.52 1.20
CA ARG A 201 4.58 -14.30 0.01
C ARG A 201 3.28 -14.79 -0.61
N LEU A 202 3.35 -15.31 -1.82
CA LEU A 202 2.25 -16.01 -2.46
C LEU A 202 1.87 -17.26 -1.66
N LEU A 203 0.59 -17.47 -1.42
CA LEU A 203 0.06 -18.57 -0.59
C LEU A 203 -0.72 -19.62 -1.37
N HIS A 204 -1.15 -19.30 -2.59
CA HIS A 204 -2.02 -20.20 -3.36
C HIS A 204 -1.27 -20.93 -4.47
N ASP A 205 -0.47 -20.24 -5.29
CA ASP A 205 0.32 -20.85 -6.37
C ASP A 205 1.64 -20.10 -6.63
N ALA A 206 2.52 -20.11 -5.64
CA ALA A 206 3.83 -19.43 -5.75
C ALA A 206 4.69 -19.98 -6.90
N ALA A 207 4.52 -21.24 -7.29
CA ALA A 207 5.30 -21.88 -8.33
C ALA A 207 4.97 -21.31 -9.73
N ALA A 208 3.75 -20.85 -9.96
CA ALA A 208 3.35 -20.22 -11.21
C ALA A 208 3.98 -18.81 -11.42
N TYR A 209 4.43 -18.17 -10.33
CA TYR A 209 4.91 -16.78 -10.38
C TYR A 209 6.29 -16.63 -9.72
N PRO A 210 7.34 -17.33 -10.20
CA PRO A 210 8.67 -17.31 -9.56
C PRO A 210 9.36 -15.95 -9.62
N GLN A 211 8.89 -15.04 -10.46
CA GLN A 211 9.38 -13.66 -10.60
C GLN A 211 8.73 -12.68 -9.61
N PHE A 212 7.83 -13.14 -8.73
CA PHE A 212 7.21 -12.31 -7.70
C PHE A 212 7.99 -12.43 -6.39
N GLU A 213 8.36 -11.29 -5.80
CA GLU A 213 9.05 -11.21 -4.50
C GLU A 213 8.55 -10.02 -3.69
N ILE A 214 8.41 -10.22 -2.39
CA ILE A 214 8.25 -9.13 -1.42
C ILE A 214 9.44 -9.14 -0.47
N ARG A 215 10.11 -7.99 -0.36
CA ARG A 215 11.24 -7.76 0.53
C ARG A 215 10.86 -6.78 1.62
N ASN A 216 11.10 -7.17 2.88
CA ASN A 216 11.02 -6.29 4.02
C ASN A 216 12.25 -5.35 4.02
N ILE A 217 12.03 -4.05 3.89
CA ILE A 217 13.11 -3.07 3.68
C ILE A 217 13.55 -2.42 5.00
N VAL A 218 12.60 -1.96 5.79
CA VAL A 218 12.86 -1.10 6.95
C VAL A 218 11.81 -1.34 8.02
N ALA A 219 12.21 -1.30 9.29
CA ALA A 219 11.34 -1.17 10.46
C ALA A 219 12.17 -0.83 11.68
N ASN A 220 11.62 -0.11 12.65
CA ASN A 220 12.26 0.17 13.95
C ASN A 220 13.65 0.83 13.85
N GLY A 221 13.87 1.68 12.84
CA GLY A 221 15.15 2.30 12.61
C GLY A 221 16.24 1.30 12.17
N VAL A 222 15.86 0.10 11.77
CA VAL A 222 16.73 -0.92 11.15
C VAL A 222 16.40 -0.98 9.67
N ILE A 223 17.40 -1.03 8.81
CA ILE A 223 17.25 -1.10 7.36
C ILE A 223 18.02 -2.28 6.79
N TRP A 224 17.47 -2.94 5.78
CA TRP A 224 18.18 -3.93 4.98
C TRP A 224 19.37 -3.28 4.26
N ASP A 225 20.53 -3.94 4.26
CA ASP A 225 21.78 -3.40 3.68
C ASP A 225 21.89 -3.58 2.16
N GLY A 226 20.85 -4.12 1.53
CA GLY A 226 20.84 -4.44 0.10
C GLY A 226 21.48 -5.79 -0.25
N LYS A 227 21.94 -6.55 0.76
CA LYS A 227 22.59 -7.86 0.62
C LYS A 227 21.97 -8.87 1.60
N ASP A 228 22.74 -9.38 2.50
CA ASP A 228 22.32 -10.43 3.45
C ASP A 228 22.24 -9.95 4.90
N GLY A 229 22.50 -8.67 5.15
CA GLY A 229 22.55 -8.07 6.47
C GLY A 229 21.56 -6.94 6.69
N VAL A 230 21.66 -6.33 7.86
CA VAL A 230 20.89 -5.14 8.24
C VAL A 230 21.79 -4.10 8.87
N ILE A 231 21.41 -2.84 8.77
CA ILE A 231 22.04 -1.71 9.42
C ILE A 231 21.10 -1.21 10.51
N ASP A 232 21.51 -1.31 11.76
CA ASP A 232 20.77 -0.80 12.92
C ASP A 232 21.15 0.66 13.17
N VAL A 233 20.30 1.56 12.66
CA VAL A 233 20.46 3.01 12.82
C VAL A 233 19.86 3.48 14.14
N ALA A 234 18.78 2.84 14.61
CA ALA A 234 18.15 3.19 15.87
C ALA A 234 19.12 3.10 17.04
N LYS A 235 19.87 2.01 17.11
CA LYS A 235 20.91 1.81 18.14
C LYS A 235 21.98 2.91 18.11
N SER A 236 22.38 3.32 16.91
CA SER A 236 23.37 4.41 16.76
C SER A 236 22.77 5.74 17.17
N HIS A 237 21.53 6.02 16.78
CA HIS A 237 20.81 7.25 17.13
C HIS A 237 20.65 7.41 18.64
N VAL A 238 20.15 6.36 19.31
CA VAL A 238 20.01 6.34 20.78
C VAL A 238 21.35 6.56 21.47
N ALA A 239 22.41 5.85 21.03
CA ALA A 239 23.75 5.96 21.62
C ALA A 239 24.35 7.38 21.48
N GLN A 240 24.05 8.09 20.39
CA GLN A 240 24.61 9.43 20.14
C GLN A 240 23.75 10.56 20.72
N THR A 241 22.44 10.39 20.76
CA THR A 241 21.52 11.43 21.26
C THR A 241 21.24 11.31 22.75
N GLY A 242 21.47 10.14 23.36
CA GLY A 242 21.06 9.81 24.73
C GLY A 242 19.53 9.74 24.90
N LYS A 243 18.79 9.68 23.80
CA LYS A 243 17.32 9.57 23.81
C LYS A 243 16.93 8.14 23.44
N ASP A 244 16.28 7.43 24.36
CA ASP A 244 15.77 6.09 24.11
C ASP A 244 14.55 6.07 23.18
N GLU A 245 13.99 7.24 22.92
CA GLU A 245 12.76 7.43 22.18
C GLU A 245 13.05 7.91 20.76
N ILE A 246 12.46 7.25 19.79
CA ILE A 246 12.50 7.61 18.37
C ILE A 246 11.07 7.89 17.93
N HIS A 247 10.87 8.98 17.19
CA HIS A 247 9.54 9.36 16.67
C HIS A 247 8.90 8.20 15.92
N GLU A 248 7.61 7.94 16.17
CA GLU A 248 6.87 6.77 15.67
C GLU A 248 6.96 6.64 14.14
N ASN A 249 6.86 7.73 13.39
CA ASN A 249 7.01 7.73 11.93
C ASN A 249 8.33 7.11 11.46
N ARG A 250 9.43 7.35 12.16
CA ARG A 250 10.75 6.79 11.83
C ARG A 250 10.87 5.28 12.07
N LEU A 251 9.94 4.74 12.85
CA LEU A 251 9.86 3.31 13.16
C LEU A 251 9.05 2.53 12.11
N SER A 252 8.42 3.22 11.16
CA SER A 252 7.56 2.63 10.13
C SER A 252 8.18 1.40 9.48
N ALA A 253 7.38 0.35 9.33
CA ALA A 253 7.71 -0.83 8.53
C ALA A 253 7.44 -0.58 7.06
N GLY A 254 8.40 -0.91 6.21
CA GLY A 254 8.29 -0.71 4.77
C GLY A 254 8.70 -1.94 3.97
N ILE A 255 8.00 -2.15 2.85
CA ILE A 255 8.24 -3.28 1.93
C ILE A 255 8.49 -2.80 0.51
N ARG A 256 9.22 -3.62 -0.25
CA ARG A 256 9.32 -3.53 -1.71
C ARG A 256 8.75 -4.78 -2.34
N ILE A 257 7.85 -4.60 -3.29
CA ILE A 257 7.30 -5.67 -4.14
C ILE A 257 7.99 -5.60 -5.49
N ARG A 258 8.38 -6.77 -6.02
CA ARG A 258 8.83 -6.95 -7.40
C ARG A 258 7.97 -8.00 -8.08
N TYR A 259 7.58 -7.72 -9.31
CA TYR A 259 6.92 -8.67 -10.18
C TYR A 259 7.46 -8.52 -11.60
N GLY A 260 8.35 -9.44 -12.00
CA GLY A 260 9.13 -9.29 -13.22
C GLY A 260 9.92 -7.99 -13.23
N ARG A 261 9.62 -7.10 -14.17
CA ARG A 261 10.21 -5.77 -14.28
C ARG A 261 9.52 -4.69 -13.44
N PHE A 262 8.31 -4.95 -12.98
CA PHE A 262 7.56 -4.02 -12.14
C PHE A 262 8.08 -4.00 -10.71
N SER A 263 8.09 -2.82 -10.10
CA SER A 263 8.36 -2.68 -8.68
C SER A 263 7.54 -1.58 -8.00
N TYR A 264 7.16 -1.87 -6.75
CA TYR A 264 6.41 -0.98 -5.86
C TYR A 264 7.11 -0.87 -4.52
N TYR A 265 7.14 0.33 -3.95
CA TYR A 265 7.62 0.58 -2.59
C TYR A 265 6.57 1.32 -1.77
N THR A 266 6.47 0.93 -0.49
CA THR A 266 5.73 1.62 0.56
C THR A 266 6.52 1.53 1.86
N GLY A 267 6.63 2.64 2.58
CA GLY A 267 7.44 2.77 3.81
C GLY A 267 6.70 3.48 4.94
N GLY A 268 5.36 3.44 4.94
CA GLY A 268 4.58 4.18 5.93
C GLY A 268 4.94 5.67 5.92
N ASP A 269 5.19 6.20 7.09
CA ASP A 269 5.55 7.61 7.28
C ASP A 269 7.03 7.82 7.61
N ALA A 270 7.89 6.91 7.16
CA ALA A 270 9.34 7.04 7.33
C ALA A 270 9.84 8.39 6.83
N GLU A 271 10.31 9.24 7.74
CA GLU A 271 10.64 10.64 7.47
C GLU A 271 11.90 11.12 8.23
N LEU A 272 12.31 12.37 7.96
CA LEU A 272 13.30 13.12 8.71
C LEU A 272 14.73 12.56 8.66
N THR A 273 15.49 12.89 9.70
CA THR A 273 16.90 12.54 9.88
C THR A 273 17.10 11.61 11.06
N MET A 274 18.19 10.87 11.04
CA MET A 274 18.69 10.09 12.16
C MET A 274 20.14 10.48 12.42
N VAL A 275 20.68 10.20 13.63
CA VAL A 275 22.09 10.44 13.97
C VAL A 275 22.88 9.16 13.81
N GLY A 276 23.93 9.24 13.00
CA GLY A 276 24.84 8.13 12.73
C GLY A 276 25.86 7.89 13.85
N LYS A 277 26.67 6.84 13.68
CA LYS A 277 27.74 6.47 14.63
C LYS A 277 28.80 7.55 14.80
N ASP A 278 28.95 8.43 13.83
CA ASP A 278 29.89 9.57 13.84
C ASP A 278 29.31 10.83 14.51
N GLY A 279 28.10 10.73 15.08
CA GLY A 279 27.39 11.83 15.72
C GLY A 279 26.77 12.84 14.77
N LYS A 280 26.79 12.59 13.44
CA LYS A 280 26.21 13.49 12.45
C LYS A 280 24.82 13.07 12.07
N GLU A 281 23.96 14.06 11.84
CA GLU A 281 22.66 13.84 11.22
C GLU A 281 22.80 13.45 9.74
N PHE A 282 21.95 12.56 9.30
CA PHE A 282 21.78 12.20 7.88
C PHE A 282 20.30 11.99 7.55
N SER A 283 19.99 12.10 6.27
CA SER A 283 18.62 11.82 5.78
C SER A 283 18.30 10.34 5.94
N TRP A 284 17.41 10.00 6.88
CA TRP A 284 16.90 8.64 7.08
C TRP A 284 16.17 8.15 5.83
N GLU A 285 15.26 8.98 5.32
CA GLU A 285 14.55 8.72 4.08
C GLU A 285 15.50 8.53 2.89
N GLY A 286 16.55 9.35 2.79
CA GLY A 286 17.56 9.22 1.74
C GLY A 286 18.35 7.90 1.83
N LEU A 287 18.59 7.38 3.03
CA LEU A 287 19.20 6.05 3.21
C LEU A 287 18.26 4.95 2.74
N ILE A 288 16.98 5.04 3.10
CA ILE A 288 15.93 4.12 2.63
C ILE A 288 15.87 4.14 1.10
N GLY A 289 15.85 5.33 0.49
CA GLY A 289 15.84 5.47 -0.97
C GLY A 289 16.98 4.78 -1.68
N ARG A 290 18.23 4.89 -1.13
CA ARG A 290 19.39 4.18 -1.68
C ARG A 290 19.26 2.66 -1.61
N THR A 291 18.67 2.15 -0.54
CA THR A 291 18.45 0.70 -0.36
C THR A 291 17.34 0.18 -1.28
N VAL A 292 16.28 0.94 -1.41
CA VAL A 292 15.14 0.61 -2.29
C VAL A 292 15.55 0.66 -3.77
N GLY A 293 16.30 1.71 -4.16
CA GLY A 293 16.62 1.96 -5.56
C GLY A 293 15.42 2.37 -6.40
N PRO A 294 15.54 2.40 -7.74
CA PRO A 294 14.45 2.77 -8.62
C PRO A 294 13.23 1.85 -8.48
N VAL A 295 12.03 2.45 -8.52
CA VAL A 295 10.75 1.74 -8.54
C VAL A 295 9.81 2.36 -9.59
N ASP A 296 8.80 1.60 -10.00
CA ASP A 296 7.78 2.11 -10.92
C ASP A 296 6.70 2.87 -10.16
N VAL A 297 6.30 2.36 -9.01
CA VAL A 297 5.29 2.97 -8.15
C VAL A 297 5.82 3.15 -6.73
N CYS A 298 5.58 4.30 -6.13
CA CYS A 298 5.97 4.61 -4.76
C CYS A 298 4.77 5.20 -4.00
N LYS A 299 4.37 4.58 -2.89
CA LYS A 299 3.55 5.28 -1.90
C LYS A 299 4.43 6.38 -1.29
N THR A 300 3.90 7.59 -1.18
CA THR A 300 4.67 8.70 -0.62
C THR A 300 4.85 8.50 0.89
N ASN A 301 6.09 8.68 1.34
CA ASN A 301 6.34 8.71 2.78
C ASN A 301 5.64 9.93 3.39
N HIS A 302 5.05 9.74 4.58
CA HIS A 302 4.39 10.78 5.36
C HIS A 302 3.46 11.67 4.51
N HIS A 303 2.62 11.05 3.66
CA HIS A 303 1.60 11.67 2.81
C HIS A 303 2.14 12.80 1.90
N ALA A 304 3.43 12.80 1.57
CA ALA A 304 4.13 13.91 0.93
C ALA A 304 4.08 15.23 1.75
N GLY A 305 3.94 15.11 3.06
CA GLY A 305 3.95 16.22 4.01
C GLY A 305 5.35 16.83 4.22
N THR A 306 5.47 17.76 5.19
CA THR A 306 6.64 18.65 5.39
C THR A 306 7.91 17.88 5.55
N PHE A 307 8.11 16.75 5.83
CA PHE A 307 9.39 16.04 6.02
C PHE A 307 9.50 14.74 5.22
N GLY A 308 8.49 14.45 4.39
CA GLY A 308 8.48 13.30 3.49
C GLY A 308 8.86 13.67 2.06
N MET A 309 9.24 12.68 1.27
CA MET A 309 9.57 12.81 -0.16
C MET A 309 10.67 13.83 -0.44
N MET A 310 11.69 13.86 0.41
CA MET A 310 12.84 14.76 0.25
C MET A 310 13.63 14.44 -1.04
N PRO A 311 14.33 15.43 -1.62
CA PRO A 311 15.12 15.23 -2.85
C PRO A 311 16.10 14.06 -2.79
N GLU A 312 16.67 13.77 -1.62
CA GLU A 312 17.58 12.66 -1.37
C GLU A 312 16.93 11.30 -1.55
N PHE A 313 15.66 11.17 -1.23
CA PHE A 313 14.86 9.97 -1.45
C PHE A 313 14.39 9.88 -2.91
N VAL A 314 13.78 10.95 -3.41
CA VAL A 314 13.16 11.00 -4.74
C VAL A 314 14.16 10.71 -5.85
N LYS A 315 15.39 11.23 -5.76
CA LYS A 315 16.45 10.98 -6.76
C LYS A 315 16.90 9.51 -6.84
N GLU A 316 16.73 8.76 -5.75
CA GLU A 316 17.07 7.33 -5.70
C GLU A 316 15.92 6.45 -6.21
N VAL A 317 14.70 6.71 -5.75
CA VAL A 317 13.53 5.86 -6.10
C VAL A 317 12.96 6.15 -7.48
N ARG A 318 13.05 7.39 -7.99
CA ARG A 318 12.72 7.78 -9.37
C ARG A 318 11.38 7.23 -9.88
N ALA A 319 10.35 7.19 -9.05
CA ALA A 319 9.09 6.55 -9.39
C ALA A 319 8.39 7.19 -10.59
N GLN A 320 7.67 6.40 -11.37
CA GLN A 320 6.78 6.87 -12.43
C GLN A 320 5.41 7.28 -11.86
N VAL A 321 5.03 6.66 -10.74
CA VAL A 321 3.75 6.95 -10.08
C VAL A 321 4.00 7.10 -8.59
N TYR A 322 3.52 8.21 -8.04
CA TYR A 322 3.45 8.43 -6.60
C TYR A 322 1.99 8.34 -6.16
N LEU A 323 1.74 7.60 -5.08
CA LEU A 323 0.42 7.45 -4.44
C LEU A 323 0.45 8.19 -3.12
N SER A 324 -0.46 9.11 -2.89
CA SER A 324 -0.48 9.93 -1.67
C SER A 324 -1.89 10.06 -1.07
N SER A 325 -2.06 9.67 0.18
CA SER A 325 -3.24 10.00 0.98
C SER A 325 -3.12 11.42 1.49
N VAL A 326 -4.08 12.27 1.16
CA VAL A 326 -4.11 13.67 1.58
C VAL A 326 -5.55 14.03 1.97
N TRP A 327 -5.75 14.57 3.16
CA TRP A 327 -7.06 15.00 3.68
C TRP A 327 -7.07 16.40 4.28
N GLN A 328 -5.96 17.13 4.16
CA GLN A 328 -5.85 18.54 4.56
C GLN A 328 -5.02 19.29 3.53
N ALA A 329 -5.44 20.50 3.19
CA ALA A 329 -4.72 21.36 2.25
C ALA A 329 -3.24 21.56 2.63
N ARG A 330 -2.96 21.70 3.93
CA ARG A 330 -1.60 21.92 4.45
C ARG A 330 -0.69 20.68 4.39
N MET A 331 -1.23 19.47 4.19
CA MET A 331 -0.42 18.24 4.14
C MET A 331 0.46 18.19 2.89
N VAL A 332 0.01 18.74 1.79
CA VAL A 332 0.82 18.78 0.57
C VAL A 332 1.92 19.81 0.72
N ASP A 333 3.15 19.37 0.96
CA ASP A 333 4.31 20.24 1.03
C ASP A 333 4.85 20.55 -0.38
N HIS A 334 5.10 21.85 -0.65
CA HIS A 334 5.60 22.29 -1.95
C HIS A 334 7.01 21.77 -2.26
N LYS A 335 7.87 21.54 -1.26
CA LYS A 335 9.21 21.00 -1.47
C LYS A 335 9.13 19.54 -1.87
N SER A 336 8.29 18.76 -1.17
CA SER A 336 8.01 17.34 -1.47
C SER A 336 7.46 17.19 -2.88
N LEU A 337 6.46 17.99 -3.24
CA LEU A 337 5.87 17.97 -4.56
C LEU A 337 6.84 18.44 -5.64
N SER A 338 7.59 19.50 -5.38
CA SER A 338 8.64 19.98 -6.29
C SER A 338 9.73 18.92 -6.52
N ALA A 339 10.08 18.15 -5.50
CA ALA A 339 11.03 17.04 -5.65
C ALA A 339 10.45 15.93 -6.54
N MET A 340 9.23 15.47 -6.24
CA MET A 340 8.58 14.42 -7.03
C MET A 340 8.38 14.79 -8.49
N CYS A 341 8.04 16.06 -8.79
CA CYS A 341 7.84 16.56 -10.14
C CYS A 341 9.14 17.03 -10.84
N SER A 342 10.28 17.00 -10.16
CA SER A 342 11.54 17.55 -10.67
C SER A 342 12.16 16.72 -11.78
N ARG A 343 12.18 17.27 -13.02
CA ARG A 343 12.93 16.69 -14.16
C ARG A 343 14.45 16.81 -14.00
N LYS A 344 14.92 17.64 -13.04
CA LYS A 344 16.36 17.78 -12.71
C LYS A 344 16.84 16.63 -11.81
N LEU A 345 16.00 16.12 -10.91
CA LEU A 345 16.36 14.99 -10.06
C LEU A 345 16.41 13.69 -10.86
N TYR A 346 15.47 13.48 -11.76
CA TYR A 346 15.48 12.38 -12.72
C TYR A 346 14.60 12.71 -13.93
N PRO A 347 14.97 12.25 -15.14
CA PRO A 347 14.17 12.45 -16.34
C PRO A 347 12.98 11.49 -16.41
N GLY A 348 12.10 11.69 -17.38
CA GLY A 348 10.99 10.81 -17.71
C GLY A 348 9.65 11.26 -17.16
N ASP A 349 8.62 10.60 -17.66
CA ASP A 349 7.23 10.87 -17.29
C ASP A 349 6.92 10.36 -15.90
N ARG A 350 6.04 11.08 -15.20
CA ARG A 350 5.54 10.73 -13.90
C ARG A 350 4.16 11.31 -13.65
N ILE A 351 3.46 10.72 -12.69
CA ILE A 351 2.23 11.28 -12.12
C ILE A 351 2.25 11.16 -10.60
N VAL A 352 1.59 12.11 -9.94
CA VAL A 352 1.34 12.10 -8.50
C VAL A 352 -0.17 12.01 -8.30
N CYS A 353 -0.62 10.87 -7.79
CA CYS A 353 -2.02 10.59 -7.55
C CYS A 353 -2.37 10.91 -6.10
N PHE A 354 -3.28 11.85 -5.90
CA PHE A 354 -3.82 12.19 -4.61
C PHE A 354 -5.26 11.69 -4.50
N GLY A 355 -5.67 11.22 -3.32
CA GLY A 355 -7.06 10.87 -3.07
C GLY A 355 -7.97 12.09 -3.22
N CYS A 356 -7.56 13.24 -2.65
CA CYS A 356 -8.32 14.47 -2.74
C CYS A 356 -7.44 15.72 -2.57
N VAL A 357 -7.02 16.35 -3.63
CA VAL A 357 -6.22 17.57 -3.52
C VAL A 357 -6.81 18.78 -4.26
N ALA A 358 -7.63 18.54 -5.29
CA ALA A 358 -8.09 19.60 -6.21
C ALA A 358 -8.87 20.70 -5.50
N ASP A 359 -9.71 20.34 -4.55
CA ASP A 359 -10.50 21.33 -3.81
C ASP A 359 -9.71 22.02 -2.70
N CYS A 360 -8.68 21.36 -2.18
CA CYS A 360 -7.86 21.84 -1.09
C CYS A 360 -6.69 22.73 -1.58
N ARG A 361 -6.11 22.39 -2.75
CA ARG A 361 -4.85 22.97 -3.24
C ARG A 361 -4.92 23.36 -4.72
N LYS A 362 -5.71 24.37 -5.06
CA LYS A 362 -5.80 24.92 -6.43
C LYS A 362 -4.47 25.44 -6.94
N ASP A 363 -3.63 25.96 -6.06
CA ASP A 363 -2.27 26.42 -6.37
C ASP A 363 -1.35 25.27 -6.83
N VAL A 364 -1.48 24.11 -6.18
CA VAL A 364 -0.75 22.88 -6.57
C VAL A 364 -1.19 22.40 -7.95
N ALA A 365 -2.49 22.31 -8.20
CA ALA A 365 -3.00 21.93 -9.51
C ALA A 365 -2.56 22.89 -10.62
N ALA A 366 -2.50 24.20 -10.35
CA ALA A 366 -2.03 25.19 -11.29
C ALA A 366 -0.52 25.06 -11.58
N ALA A 367 0.30 24.77 -10.56
CA ALA A 367 1.76 24.70 -10.68
C ALA A 367 2.25 23.38 -11.30
N TYR A 368 1.56 22.26 -11.05
CA TYR A 368 2.02 20.90 -11.38
C TYR A 368 0.97 20.08 -12.14
N GLY A 369 -0.05 20.71 -12.72
CA GLY A 369 -1.20 20.03 -13.34
C GLY A 369 -0.85 18.99 -14.40
N ALA A 370 0.27 19.12 -15.09
CA ALA A 370 0.74 18.14 -16.08
C ALA A 370 1.13 16.80 -15.44
N ASP A 371 1.53 16.82 -14.17
CA ASP A 371 1.98 15.65 -13.40
C ASP A 371 0.91 15.13 -12.40
N ILE A 372 -0.25 15.78 -12.35
CA ILE A 372 -1.36 15.40 -11.45
C ILE A 372 -2.56 15.01 -12.31
N PRO A 373 -3.14 13.81 -12.13
CA PRO A 373 -4.39 13.44 -12.79
C PRO A 373 -5.47 14.50 -12.55
N PRO A 374 -6.27 14.85 -13.59
CA PRO A 374 -7.28 15.91 -13.49
C PRO A 374 -8.48 15.52 -12.61
N VAL A 375 -8.54 14.28 -12.15
CA VAL A 375 -9.60 13.70 -11.32
C VAL A 375 -8.98 13.01 -10.11
N GLN A 376 -9.77 12.86 -9.06
CA GLN A 376 -9.37 12.28 -7.79
C GLN A 376 -10.34 11.20 -7.34
N GLY A 377 -9.87 10.29 -6.50
CA GLY A 377 -10.65 9.16 -6.03
C GLY A 377 -9.75 8.00 -5.59
N HIS A 378 -10.29 6.79 -5.59
CA HIS A 378 -9.47 5.61 -5.37
C HIS A 378 -8.48 5.45 -6.52
N THR A 379 -7.22 5.18 -6.23
CA THR A 379 -6.22 4.91 -7.27
C THR A 379 -5.92 3.43 -7.33
N VAL A 380 -6.00 2.83 -8.52
CA VAL A 380 -5.66 1.42 -8.75
C VAL A 380 -4.48 1.34 -9.68
N VAL A 381 -3.44 0.62 -9.26
CA VAL A 381 -2.33 0.21 -10.13
C VAL A 381 -2.55 -1.24 -10.49
N LYS A 382 -2.82 -1.51 -11.75
CA LYS A 382 -3.02 -2.84 -12.31
C LYS A 382 -1.81 -3.23 -13.15
N VAL A 383 -1.07 -4.23 -12.69
CA VAL A 383 0.15 -4.73 -13.35
C VAL A 383 -0.22 -5.93 -14.21
N SER A 384 0.22 -5.91 -15.47
CA SER A 384 -0.01 -7.01 -16.41
C SER A 384 0.68 -8.31 -15.96
N PRO A 385 0.18 -9.48 -16.37
CA PRO A 385 0.87 -10.74 -16.13
C PRO A 385 2.33 -10.67 -16.57
N GLY A 386 3.25 -11.07 -15.68
CA GLY A 386 4.69 -10.98 -15.91
C GLY A 386 5.35 -9.64 -15.58
N GLY A 387 4.58 -8.57 -15.37
CA GLY A 387 5.11 -7.30 -14.85
C GLY A 387 5.77 -6.38 -15.87
N ASP A 388 5.56 -6.55 -17.19
CA ASP A 388 6.19 -5.71 -18.22
C ASP A 388 5.55 -4.35 -18.36
N THR A 389 4.23 -4.27 -18.15
CA THR A 389 3.46 -3.02 -18.22
C THR A 389 2.52 -2.91 -17.03
N PHE A 390 2.09 -1.70 -16.73
CA PHE A 390 1.03 -1.48 -15.75
C PHE A 390 0.17 -0.28 -16.13
N ARG A 391 -1.06 -0.27 -15.64
CA ARG A 391 -2.00 0.82 -15.84
C ARG A 391 -2.39 1.41 -14.49
N VAL A 392 -2.57 2.72 -14.49
CA VAL A 392 -3.09 3.46 -13.34
C VAL A 392 -4.50 3.92 -13.67
N PHE A 393 -5.44 3.54 -12.83
CA PHE A 393 -6.82 3.99 -12.89
C PHE A 393 -7.11 4.90 -11.70
N VAL A 394 -7.95 5.91 -11.91
CA VAL A 394 -8.64 6.60 -10.82
C VAL A 394 -10.11 6.21 -10.90
N LEU A 395 -10.63 5.72 -9.78
CA LEU A 395 -12.03 5.32 -9.65
C LEU A 395 -12.80 6.37 -8.87
N ASN A 396 -14.07 6.59 -9.23
CA ASN A 396 -14.94 7.48 -8.49
C ASN A 396 -15.06 7.05 -7.02
N ALA A 397 -14.77 7.96 -6.09
CA ALA A 397 -14.91 7.72 -4.65
C ALA A 397 -16.20 8.28 -4.06
N ALA A 398 -16.96 9.07 -4.83
CA ALA A 398 -18.23 9.66 -4.37
C ALA A 398 -19.40 8.66 -4.35
N ASP A 399 -19.18 7.47 -4.89
CA ASP A 399 -20.14 6.37 -4.87
C ASP A 399 -19.42 5.01 -4.91
N GLU A 400 -20.20 3.94 -4.79
CA GLU A 400 -19.65 2.59 -4.80
C GLU A 400 -19.64 1.93 -6.20
N SER A 401 -19.75 2.71 -7.28
CA SER A 401 -19.85 2.21 -8.66
C SER A 401 -18.54 1.64 -9.20
N MET A 402 -17.40 1.99 -8.58
CA MET A 402 -16.05 1.70 -9.07
C MET A 402 -15.84 2.17 -10.53
N ARG A 403 -16.51 3.28 -10.92
CA ARG A 403 -16.41 3.84 -12.26
C ARG A 403 -15.02 4.40 -12.50
N VAL A 404 -14.40 4.02 -13.59
CA VAL A 404 -13.11 4.58 -14.04
C VAL A 404 -13.33 6.03 -14.52
N THR A 405 -12.61 6.96 -13.93
CA THR A 405 -12.64 8.39 -14.28
C THR A 405 -11.34 8.87 -14.95
N TYR A 406 -10.27 8.08 -14.82
CA TYR A 406 -8.97 8.34 -15.45
C TYR A 406 -8.23 7.03 -15.68
N GLU A 407 -7.44 6.97 -16.75
CA GLU A 407 -6.58 5.85 -17.08
C GLU A 407 -5.27 6.35 -17.70
N ARG A 408 -4.15 5.71 -17.33
CA ARG A 408 -2.85 5.90 -17.98
C ARG A 408 -2.00 4.64 -17.91
N GLU A 409 -1.38 4.27 -19.04
CA GLU A 409 -0.49 3.11 -19.15
C GLU A 409 0.98 3.52 -19.03
N PHE A 410 1.78 2.62 -18.46
CA PHE A 410 3.22 2.74 -18.26
C PHE A 410 3.93 1.43 -18.62
N VAL A 411 5.20 1.57 -19.01
CA VAL A 411 6.12 0.43 -19.16
C VAL A 411 6.96 0.32 -17.89
N SER A 412 7.06 -0.86 -17.34
CA SER A 412 7.88 -1.15 -16.16
C SER A 412 9.37 -1.01 -16.48
N ARG A 413 10.15 -0.46 -15.55
CA ARG A 413 11.55 -0.07 -15.79
C ARG A 413 12.56 -0.80 -14.91
N SER A 414 12.11 -1.43 -13.83
CA SER A 414 12.99 -2.01 -12.79
C SER A 414 13.58 -3.36 -13.17
#